data_bb2fbe0926822adb74b0bc270da5d608
#
_entry.id   bb2fbe0926822adb74b0bc270da5d608
#
_cell.length_a   1.000
_cell.length_b   1.000
_cell.length_c   1.000
_cell.angle_alpha   90.00
_cell.angle_beta   90.00
_cell.angle_gamma   90.00
#
_symmetry.space_group_name_H-M   'P 1'
#
loop_
_entity.id
_entity.type
_entity.pdbx_description
1 polymer ?
#
loop_
_entity_poly.entity_id
_entity_poly.type
_entity_poly.pdbx_seq_one_letter_code
_entity_poly.pdbx_strand_id
1 'polypeptide(L)'
;MCNFAPFLILIDMKKGFILAFLVMSLAVSAQTVNPLTIELGDFNLDSLRMLYSAEPTMYCASLEVLEQSVQKQLDAVALVKKEIKAEQNHAKEMANSLKVASKMTAAMKKLYSQEEAELKAMQKTVEKQQKTFAKQKDLNQDTRDSYNLFLENEQKELSYSLREVADRQRAITDLETYLQTTQGQLQNFQQEITQKTASFVQIETELKTRMTTVKVEKKAAKGLQ
;
A
#
# COMPACT_ATOMS: atom_id res chain seq x y z
N MET A 1 9.65 46.59 -3.92
CA MET A 1 8.30 46.07 -4.33
C MET A 1 8.51 44.88 -5.20
N CYS A 2 8.50 43.67 -4.65
CA CYS A 2 8.58 42.42 -5.40
C CYS A 2 7.40 41.58 -5.02
N ASN A 3 6.42 41.50 -5.94
CA ASN A 3 5.25 40.61 -5.86
C ASN A 3 5.69 39.15 -6.12
N PHE A 4 6.00 38.37 -5.09
CA PHE A 4 6.34 36.94 -5.20
C PHE A 4 5.27 36.02 -4.65
N ALA A 5 4.15 36.51 -4.14
CA ALA A 5 3.15 35.72 -3.41
C ALA A 5 2.25 34.77 -4.23
N PRO A 6 1.82 35.03 -5.48
CA PRO A 6 0.79 34.15 -6.07
C PRO A 6 1.32 32.87 -6.72
N PHE A 7 2.64 32.76 -6.99
CA PHE A 7 3.17 31.59 -7.74
C PHE A 7 3.48 30.39 -6.87
N LEU A 8 3.78 30.57 -5.59
CA LEU A 8 4.05 29.50 -4.64
C LEU A 8 2.78 28.73 -4.22
N ILE A 9 1.65 29.42 -4.10
CA ILE A 9 0.37 28.81 -3.67
C ILE A 9 -0.15 27.80 -4.72
N LEU A 10 0.05 28.06 -6.01
CA LEU A 10 -0.47 27.19 -7.09
C LEU A 10 0.33 25.89 -7.23
N ILE A 11 1.62 25.87 -6.86
CA ILE A 11 2.48 24.69 -6.90
C ILE A 11 2.16 23.74 -5.74
N ASP A 12 1.81 24.26 -4.58
CA ASP A 12 1.51 23.47 -3.38
C ASP A 12 0.16 22.73 -3.48
N MET A 13 -0.87 23.34 -4.05
CA MET A 13 -2.16 22.68 -4.26
C MET A 13 -2.05 21.49 -5.23
N LYS A 14 -1.23 21.57 -6.28
CA LYS A 14 -1.02 20.46 -7.22
C LYS A 14 -0.28 19.29 -6.56
N LYS A 15 0.70 19.55 -5.69
CA LYS A 15 1.43 18.49 -4.98
C LYS A 15 0.55 17.78 -3.94
N GLY A 16 -0.28 18.52 -3.20
CA GLY A 16 -1.24 17.94 -2.26
C GLY A 16 -2.30 17.09 -2.96
N PHE A 17 -2.76 17.52 -4.15
CA PHE A 17 -3.73 16.76 -4.96
C PHE A 17 -3.13 15.47 -5.52
N ILE A 18 -1.87 15.48 -5.98
CA ILE A 18 -1.18 14.29 -6.46
C ILE A 18 -0.97 13.28 -5.34
N LEU A 19 -0.63 13.74 -4.12
CA LEU A 19 -0.44 12.87 -2.97
C LEU A 19 -1.78 12.22 -2.54
N ALA A 20 -2.88 12.98 -2.50
CA ALA A 20 -4.22 12.48 -2.21
C ALA A 20 -4.68 11.46 -3.26
N PHE A 21 -4.36 11.67 -4.54
CA PHE A 21 -4.71 10.74 -5.62
C PHE A 21 -3.89 9.44 -5.54
N LEU A 22 -2.62 9.52 -5.17
CA LEU A 22 -1.73 8.36 -4.97
C LEU A 22 -2.18 7.51 -3.77
N VAL A 23 -2.67 8.17 -2.72
CA VAL A 23 -3.21 7.52 -1.52
C VAL A 23 -4.57 6.87 -1.81
N MET A 24 -5.46 7.52 -2.59
CA MET A 24 -6.76 6.92 -2.97
C MET A 24 -6.58 5.71 -3.90
N SER A 25 -5.57 5.70 -4.78
CA SER A 25 -5.29 4.54 -5.64
C SER A 25 -4.81 3.32 -4.87
N LEU A 26 -4.22 3.50 -3.69
CA LEU A 26 -3.81 2.41 -2.80
C LEU A 26 -5.00 1.76 -2.06
N ALA A 27 -6.06 2.52 -1.79
CA ALA A 27 -7.22 2.04 -1.04
C ALA A 27 -8.17 1.14 -1.86
N VAL A 28 -8.16 1.22 -3.20
CA VAL A 28 -9.13 0.53 -4.07
C VAL A 28 -8.76 -0.95 -4.35
N SER A 29 -7.57 -1.41 -3.98
CA SER A 29 -7.03 -2.69 -4.46
C SER A 29 -7.07 -3.85 -3.47
N ALA A 30 -7.62 -3.69 -2.28
CA ALA A 30 -7.77 -4.81 -1.34
C ALA A 30 -9.06 -5.60 -1.62
N GLN A 31 -9.28 -6.02 -2.87
CA GLN A 31 -10.25 -7.09 -3.13
C GLN A 31 -9.62 -8.40 -2.66
N THR A 32 -10.13 -8.91 -1.55
CA THR A 32 -9.86 -10.26 -1.09
C THR A 32 -10.36 -11.24 -2.15
N VAL A 33 -9.43 -11.75 -2.94
CA VAL A 33 -9.72 -12.90 -3.81
C VAL A 33 -10.05 -14.07 -2.89
N ASN A 34 -11.27 -14.61 -3.02
CA ASN A 34 -11.66 -15.81 -2.31
C ASN A 34 -10.58 -16.89 -2.54
N PRO A 35 -10.01 -17.47 -1.50
CA PRO A 35 -9.02 -18.51 -1.68
C PRO A 35 -9.70 -19.69 -2.39
N LEU A 36 -9.25 -20.02 -3.59
CA LEU A 36 -9.57 -21.28 -4.24
C LEU A 36 -9.07 -22.41 -3.32
N THR A 37 -9.96 -23.04 -2.60
CA THR A 37 -9.64 -24.23 -1.79
C THR A 37 -9.57 -25.41 -2.74
N ILE A 38 -8.36 -25.94 -2.93
CA ILE A 38 -8.19 -27.21 -3.63
C ILE A 38 -8.30 -28.30 -2.58
N GLU A 39 -9.45 -28.97 -2.55
CA GLU A 39 -9.65 -30.14 -1.70
C GLU A 39 -8.91 -31.35 -2.29
N LEU A 40 -8.01 -31.92 -1.51
CA LEU A 40 -7.37 -33.19 -1.82
C LEU A 40 -8.37 -34.28 -1.53
N GLY A 41 -9.07 -34.77 -2.57
CA GLY A 41 -9.99 -35.90 -2.41
C GLY A 41 -9.28 -37.17 -1.90
N ASP A 42 -10.08 -38.16 -1.46
CA ASP A 42 -9.57 -39.42 -0.97
C ASP A 42 -8.74 -40.13 -2.05
N PHE A 43 -7.49 -40.41 -1.71
CA PHE A 43 -6.54 -41.12 -2.55
C PHE A 43 -6.23 -42.50 -1.93
N ASN A 44 -7.05 -43.47 -2.28
CA ASN A 44 -6.94 -44.82 -1.71
C ASN A 44 -6.72 -45.87 -2.80
N LEU A 45 -5.45 -46.14 -3.12
CA LEU A 45 -5.05 -47.16 -4.09
C LEU A 45 -5.32 -48.59 -3.61
N ASP A 46 -5.24 -48.82 -2.32
CA ASP A 46 -5.44 -50.17 -1.76
C ASP A 46 -6.90 -50.59 -1.89
N SER A 47 -7.84 -49.65 -1.74
CA SER A 47 -9.26 -49.91 -2.03
C SER A 47 -9.49 -50.26 -3.50
N LEU A 48 -8.81 -49.57 -4.43
CA LEU A 48 -8.90 -49.89 -5.86
C LEU A 48 -8.29 -51.25 -6.17
N ARG A 49 -7.15 -51.61 -5.58
CA ARG A 49 -6.51 -52.91 -5.74
C ARG A 49 -7.42 -54.03 -5.25
N MET A 50 -8.08 -53.86 -4.09
CA MET A 50 -9.03 -54.86 -3.53
C MET A 50 -10.25 -55.05 -4.42
N LEU A 51 -10.85 -53.95 -4.93
CA LEU A 51 -12.06 -53.97 -5.75
C LEU A 51 -11.83 -54.69 -7.11
N TYR A 52 -10.66 -54.51 -7.71
CA TYR A 52 -10.38 -54.95 -9.08
C TYR A 52 -9.27 -56.00 -9.15
N SER A 53 -8.96 -56.70 -8.07
CA SER A 53 -7.90 -57.72 -8.04
C SER A 53 -8.13 -58.86 -9.05
N ALA A 54 -9.40 -59.16 -9.40
CA ALA A 54 -9.78 -60.15 -10.39
C ALA A 54 -9.98 -59.60 -11.82
N GLU A 55 -9.95 -58.27 -12.01
CA GLU A 55 -10.26 -57.63 -13.29
C GLU A 55 -9.20 -56.58 -13.67
N PRO A 56 -8.03 -56.99 -14.24
CA PRO A 56 -6.91 -56.08 -14.54
C PRO A 56 -7.26 -54.95 -15.50
N THR A 57 -8.17 -55.18 -16.45
CA THR A 57 -8.61 -54.15 -17.39
C THR A 57 -9.38 -53.02 -16.72
N MET A 58 -10.30 -53.37 -15.80
CA MET A 58 -11.03 -52.36 -15.03
C MET A 58 -10.13 -51.62 -14.06
N TYR A 59 -9.14 -52.31 -13.47
CA TYR A 59 -8.13 -51.64 -12.63
C TYR A 59 -7.33 -50.60 -13.41
N CYS A 60 -6.85 -50.92 -14.61
CA CYS A 60 -6.16 -49.98 -15.48
C CYS A 60 -7.05 -48.77 -15.85
N ALA A 61 -8.33 -49.00 -16.18
CA ALA A 61 -9.26 -47.89 -16.50
C ALA A 61 -9.49 -46.96 -15.28
N SER A 62 -9.62 -47.53 -14.07
CA SER A 62 -9.77 -46.76 -12.84
C SER A 62 -8.52 -45.93 -12.52
N LEU A 63 -7.32 -46.48 -12.76
CA LEU A 63 -6.06 -45.75 -12.61
C LEU A 63 -5.95 -44.61 -13.62
N GLU A 64 -6.49 -44.74 -14.85
CA GLU A 64 -6.53 -43.65 -15.84
C GLU A 64 -7.43 -42.51 -15.39
N VAL A 65 -8.60 -42.80 -14.84
CA VAL A 65 -9.50 -41.80 -14.27
C VAL A 65 -8.82 -41.05 -13.10
N LEU A 66 -8.14 -41.79 -12.23
CA LEU A 66 -7.43 -41.22 -11.10
C LEU A 66 -6.26 -40.35 -11.54
N GLU A 67 -5.48 -40.77 -12.56
CA GLU A 67 -4.41 -39.99 -13.17
C GLU A 67 -4.95 -38.66 -13.73
N GLN A 68 -6.06 -38.69 -14.45
CA GLN A 68 -6.70 -37.49 -15.00
C GLN A 68 -7.21 -36.56 -13.89
N SER A 69 -7.76 -37.10 -12.81
CA SER A 69 -8.20 -36.31 -11.66
C SER A 69 -7.06 -35.60 -10.99
N VAL A 70 -5.95 -36.29 -10.71
CA VAL A 70 -4.74 -35.69 -10.14
C VAL A 70 -4.14 -34.63 -11.09
N GLN A 71 -4.15 -34.88 -12.40
CA GLN A 71 -3.68 -33.91 -13.38
C GLN A 71 -4.52 -32.61 -13.34
N LYS A 72 -5.86 -32.72 -13.31
CA LYS A 72 -6.74 -31.55 -13.19
C LYS A 72 -6.47 -30.76 -11.91
N GLN A 73 -6.18 -31.43 -10.80
CA GLN A 73 -5.81 -30.75 -9.55
C GLN A 73 -4.45 -30.04 -9.66
N LEU A 74 -3.46 -30.65 -10.34
CA LEU A 74 -2.16 -30.00 -10.61
C LEU A 74 -2.32 -28.76 -11.51
N ASP A 75 -3.20 -28.84 -12.52
CA ASP A 75 -3.48 -27.69 -13.40
C ASP A 75 -4.16 -26.55 -12.61
N ALA A 76 -5.08 -26.87 -11.69
CA ALA A 76 -5.68 -25.90 -10.79
C ALA A 76 -4.63 -25.25 -9.85
N VAL A 77 -3.71 -26.04 -9.28
CA VAL A 77 -2.58 -25.50 -8.49
C VAL A 77 -1.73 -24.55 -9.32
N ALA A 78 -1.47 -24.87 -10.60
CA ALA A 78 -0.69 -24.00 -11.47
C ALA A 78 -1.36 -22.65 -11.74
N LEU A 79 -2.71 -22.62 -11.82
CA LEU A 79 -3.48 -21.37 -11.94
C LEU A 79 -3.37 -20.54 -10.66
N VAL A 80 -3.60 -21.14 -9.49
CA VAL A 80 -3.49 -20.45 -8.20
C VAL A 80 -2.07 -19.89 -7.99
N LYS A 81 -1.02 -20.61 -8.41
CA LYS A 81 0.36 -20.08 -8.34
C LYS A 81 0.57 -18.83 -9.19
N LYS A 82 -0.09 -18.72 -10.33
CA LYS A 82 -0.06 -17.49 -11.14
C LYS A 82 -0.74 -16.33 -10.43
N GLU A 83 -1.88 -16.60 -9.78
CA GLU A 83 -2.60 -15.59 -8.99
C GLU A 83 -1.76 -15.12 -7.79
N ILE A 84 -1.18 -16.05 -7.02
CA ILE A 84 -0.27 -15.72 -5.91
C ILE A 84 0.89 -14.86 -6.40
N LYS A 85 1.47 -15.16 -7.57
CA LYS A 85 2.55 -14.35 -8.14
C LYS A 85 2.08 -12.94 -8.50
N ALA A 86 0.87 -12.78 -9.00
CA ALA A 86 0.26 -11.48 -9.27
C ALA A 86 0.04 -10.69 -7.96
N GLU A 87 -0.50 -11.34 -6.90
CA GLU A 87 -0.64 -10.74 -5.57
C GLU A 87 0.72 -10.29 -5.00
N GLN A 88 1.78 -11.11 -5.14
CA GLN A 88 3.14 -10.74 -4.71
C GLN A 88 3.68 -9.51 -5.44
N ASN A 89 3.46 -9.41 -6.75
CA ASN A 89 3.87 -8.25 -7.54
C ASN A 89 3.10 -7.00 -7.10
N HIS A 90 1.79 -7.13 -6.91
CA HIS A 90 0.96 -6.03 -6.40
C HIS A 90 1.43 -5.54 -5.03
N ALA A 91 1.72 -6.46 -4.09
CA ALA A 91 2.26 -6.11 -2.78
C ALA A 91 3.60 -5.36 -2.87
N LYS A 92 4.47 -5.73 -3.83
CA LYS A 92 5.73 -5.00 -4.09
C LYS A 92 5.49 -3.59 -4.62
N GLU A 93 4.55 -3.42 -5.53
CA GLU A 93 4.19 -2.10 -6.08
C GLU A 93 3.61 -1.21 -5.00
N MET A 94 2.71 -1.74 -4.15
CA MET A 94 2.18 -1.02 -2.99
C MET A 94 3.29 -0.60 -2.02
N ALA A 95 4.24 -1.50 -1.71
CA ALA A 95 5.38 -1.18 -0.84
C ALA A 95 6.24 -0.03 -1.41
N ASN A 96 6.50 -0.04 -2.72
CA ASN A 96 7.24 1.02 -3.38
C ASN A 96 6.49 2.36 -3.35
N SER A 97 5.18 2.34 -3.60
CA SER A 97 4.33 3.53 -3.55
C SER A 97 4.28 4.13 -2.15
N LEU A 98 4.12 3.30 -1.11
CA LEU A 98 4.15 3.73 0.29
C LEU A 98 5.50 4.35 0.67
N LYS A 99 6.61 3.76 0.21
CA LYS A 99 7.96 4.30 0.45
C LYS A 99 8.14 5.69 -0.19
N VAL A 100 7.62 5.89 -1.39
CA VAL A 100 7.65 7.20 -2.07
C VAL A 100 6.76 8.20 -1.31
N ALA A 101 5.53 7.82 -0.97
CA ALA A 101 4.61 8.67 -0.22
C ALA A 101 5.20 9.10 1.14
N SER A 102 5.79 8.17 1.89
CA SER A 102 6.44 8.48 3.18
C SER A 102 7.60 9.46 3.05
N LYS A 103 8.43 9.32 2.00
CA LYS A 103 9.51 10.28 1.74
C LYS A 103 8.99 11.67 1.39
N MET A 104 7.93 11.75 0.57
CA MET A 104 7.30 13.02 0.21
C MET A 104 6.67 13.69 1.43
N THR A 105 5.96 12.95 2.27
CA THR A 105 5.37 13.43 3.52
C THR A 105 6.43 14.00 4.46
N ALA A 106 7.55 13.29 4.65
CA ALA A 106 8.67 13.77 5.46
C ALA A 106 9.30 15.06 4.90
N ALA A 107 9.44 15.17 3.58
CA ALA A 107 9.95 16.37 2.93
C ALA A 107 8.99 17.56 3.11
N MET A 108 7.69 17.35 2.96
CA MET A 108 6.66 18.38 3.18
C MET A 108 6.62 18.83 4.64
N LYS A 109 6.73 17.91 5.59
CA LYS A 109 6.81 18.22 7.03
C LYS A 109 7.99 19.16 7.34
N LYS A 110 9.16 18.86 6.77
CA LYS A 110 10.34 19.71 6.92
C LYS A 110 10.12 21.10 6.32
N LEU A 111 9.54 21.17 5.12
CA LEU A 111 9.25 22.44 4.43
C LEU A 111 8.32 23.31 5.28
N TYR A 112 7.19 22.78 5.77
CA TYR A 112 6.24 23.54 6.57
C TYR A 112 6.81 23.95 7.94
N SER A 113 7.70 23.15 8.51
CA SER A 113 8.41 23.56 9.73
C SER A 113 9.37 24.71 9.50
N GLN A 114 10.01 24.79 8.33
CA GLN A 114 10.85 25.91 7.94
C GLN A 114 10.02 27.17 7.68
N GLU A 115 8.92 27.04 6.92
CA GLU A 115 7.99 28.15 6.64
C GLU A 115 7.42 28.74 7.95
N GLU A 116 7.02 27.90 8.90
CA GLU A 116 6.56 28.34 10.22
C GLU A 116 7.63 29.13 10.98
N ALA A 117 8.88 28.65 10.94
CA ALA A 117 9.99 29.33 11.61
C ALA A 117 10.27 30.70 10.98
N GLU A 118 10.21 30.82 9.65
CA GLU A 118 10.36 32.08 8.93
C GLU A 118 9.24 33.07 9.26
N LEU A 119 7.98 32.63 9.23
CA LEU A 119 6.83 33.46 9.59
C LEU A 119 6.90 33.96 11.04
N LYS A 120 7.32 33.13 11.99
CA LYS A 120 7.55 33.53 13.37
C LYS A 120 8.68 34.54 13.52
N ALA A 121 9.73 34.43 12.70
CA ALA A 121 10.82 35.43 12.67
C ALA A 121 10.33 36.78 12.12
N MET A 122 9.51 36.75 11.05
CA MET A 122 8.87 37.95 10.50
C MET A 122 7.94 38.62 11.52
N GLN A 123 7.12 37.83 12.23
CA GLN A 123 6.26 38.36 13.30
C GLN A 123 7.04 39.09 14.37
N LYS A 124 8.16 38.52 14.86
CA LYS A 124 9.05 39.17 15.82
C LYS A 124 9.66 40.48 15.27
N THR A 125 9.90 40.53 13.97
CA THR A 125 10.43 41.76 13.31
C THR A 125 9.38 42.83 13.30
N VAL A 126 8.13 42.54 12.93
CA VAL A 126 7.01 43.48 12.96
C VAL A 126 6.76 43.99 14.38
N GLU A 127 6.78 43.13 15.39
CA GLU A 127 6.65 43.53 16.78
C GLU A 127 7.77 44.48 17.26
N LYS A 128 9.02 44.25 16.79
CA LYS A 128 10.15 45.15 17.09
C LYS A 128 9.96 46.51 16.40
N GLN A 129 9.50 46.51 15.15
CA GLN A 129 9.22 47.76 14.41
C GLN A 129 8.14 48.56 15.10
N GLN A 130 7.05 47.93 15.56
CA GLN A 130 6.01 48.61 16.36
C GLN A 130 6.56 49.24 17.61
N LYS A 131 7.37 48.52 18.40
CA LYS A 131 7.99 49.03 19.61
C LYS A 131 8.95 50.20 19.35
N THR A 132 9.68 50.14 18.22
CA THR A 132 10.61 51.21 17.82
C THR A 132 9.85 52.47 17.37
N PHE A 133 8.81 52.25 16.56
CA PHE A 133 7.99 53.32 16.05
C PHE A 133 7.20 54.06 17.17
N ALA A 134 6.68 53.32 18.13
CA ALA A 134 5.98 53.89 19.29
C ALA A 134 6.86 54.82 20.14
N LYS A 135 8.20 54.70 20.06
CA LYS A 135 9.17 55.58 20.77
C LYS A 135 9.50 56.84 20.00
N GLN A 136 9.18 56.96 18.72
CA GLN A 136 9.46 58.14 17.91
C GLN A 136 8.46 59.26 18.24
N LYS A 137 8.92 60.34 18.88
CA LYS A 137 8.07 61.43 19.37
C LYS A 137 7.82 62.52 18.33
N ASP A 138 8.67 62.61 17.30
CA ASP A 138 8.70 63.76 16.37
C ASP A 138 7.88 63.57 15.09
N LEU A 139 7.07 62.50 14.99
CA LEU A 139 6.21 62.22 13.84
C LEU A 139 4.86 62.93 13.97
N ASN A 140 4.37 63.46 12.85
CA ASN A 140 3.01 63.97 12.80
C ASN A 140 1.95 62.85 12.93
N GLN A 141 0.73 63.22 13.30
CA GLN A 141 -0.34 62.26 13.58
C GLN A 141 -0.70 61.39 12.35
N ASP A 142 -0.80 61.97 11.17
CA ASP A 142 -1.17 61.28 9.94
C ASP A 142 -0.13 60.18 9.57
N THR A 143 1.14 60.47 9.76
CA THR A 143 2.23 59.51 9.55
C THR A 143 2.15 58.35 10.55
N ARG A 144 1.79 58.67 11.81
CA ARG A 144 1.62 57.65 12.85
C ARG A 144 0.46 56.73 12.51
N ASP A 145 -0.67 57.28 12.15
CA ASP A 145 -1.89 56.52 11.87
C ASP A 145 -1.68 55.63 10.63
N SER A 146 -1.07 56.19 9.57
CA SER A 146 -0.74 55.40 8.38
C SER A 146 0.21 54.22 8.66
N TYR A 147 1.25 54.46 9.49
CA TYR A 147 2.22 53.42 9.81
C TYR A 147 1.64 52.36 10.78
N ASN A 148 0.82 52.75 11.72
CA ASN A 148 0.11 51.83 12.60
C ASN A 148 -0.82 50.95 11.79
N LEU A 149 -1.60 51.50 10.86
CA LEU A 149 -2.47 50.73 9.98
C LEU A 149 -1.67 49.73 9.12
N PHE A 150 -0.52 50.13 8.61
CA PHE A 150 0.38 49.24 7.87
C PHE A 150 0.83 48.06 8.73
N LEU A 151 1.32 48.31 9.94
CA LEU A 151 1.80 47.29 10.86
C LEU A 151 0.66 46.35 11.32
N GLU A 152 -0.52 46.88 11.54
CA GLU A 152 -1.71 46.06 11.87
C GLU A 152 -2.08 45.11 10.71
N ASN A 153 -2.02 45.60 9.48
CA ASN A 153 -2.30 44.75 8.30
C ASN A 153 -1.24 43.64 8.15
N GLU A 154 0.04 43.99 8.28
CA GLU A 154 1.15 43.02 8.28
C GLU A 154 0.95 41.91 9.36
N GLN A 155 0.55 42.31 10.58
CA GLN A 155 0.27 41.36 11.64
C GLN A 155 -0.92 40.41 11.30
N LYS A 156 -1.96 40.96 10.70
CA LYS A 156 -3.11 40.15 10.26
C LYS A 156 -2.68 39.16 9.20
N GLU A 157 -1.96 39.58 8.16
CA GLU A 157 -1.47 38.69 7.10
C GLU A 157 -0.57 37.57 7.66
N LEU A 158 0.37 37.92 8.54
CA LEU A 158 1.23 36.93 9.21
C LEU A 158 0.42 35.93 10.06
N SER A 159 -0.62 36.42 10.75
CA SER A 159 -1.48 35.56 11.56
C SER A 159 -2.29 34.57 10.70
N TYR A 160 -2.75 34.99 9.51
CA TYR A 160 -3.41 34.12 8.54
C TYR A 160 -2.44 33.07 7.99
N SER A 161 -1.23 33.50 7.57
CA SER A 161 -0.21 32.59 7.05
C SER A 161 0.20 31.54 8.07
N LEU A 162 0.37 31.93 9.35
CA LEU A 162 0.68 30.99 10.43
C LEU A 162 -0.44 29.95 10.66
N ARG A 163 -1.71 30.36 10.55
CA ARG A 163 -2.85 29.43 10.63
C ARG A 163 -2.83 28.44 9.47
N GLU A 164 -2.63 28.92 8.24
CA GLU A 164 -2.53 28.04 7.07
C GLU A 164 -1.42 27.01 7.23
N VAL A 165 -0.23 27.43 7.67
CA VAL A 165 0.87 26.49 7.91
C VAL A 165 0.51 25.47 8.99
N ALA A 166 -0.14 25.90 10.08
CA ALA A 166 -0.59 25.00 11.13
C ALA A 166 -1.62 23.97 10.62
N ASP A 167 -2.54 24.38 9.76
CA ASP A 167 -3.54 23.47 9.17
C ASP A 167 -2.88 22.47 8.21
N ARG A 168 -1.90 22.92 7.40
CA ARG A 168 -1.08 22.02 6.55
C ARG A 168 -0.27 21.01 7.38
N GLN A 169 0.29 21.43 8.51
CA GLN A 169 1.01 20.53 9.42
C GLN A 169 0.08 19.46 10.04
N ARG A 170 -1.17 19.82 10.38
CA ARG A 170 -2.17 18.85 10.84
C ARG A 170 -2.48 17.84 9.74
N ALA A 171 -2.73 18.29 8.52
CA ALA A 171 -2.98 17.41 7.38
C ALA A 171 -1.81 16.45 7.12
N ILE A 172 -0.56 16.90 7.31
CA ILE A 172 0.62 16.02 7.23
C ILE A 172 0.62 14.96 8.34
N THR A 173 0.24 15.33 9.56
CA THR A 173 0.14 14.37 10.68
C THR A 173 -0.93 13.31 10.42
N ASP A 174 -2.08 13.70 9.90
CA ASP A 174 -3.15 12.78 9.52
C ASP A 174 -2.70 11.84 8.40
N LEU A 175 -1.95 12.36 7.42
CA LEU A 175 -1.37 11.55 6.35
C LEU A 175 -0.31 10.57 6.87
N GLU A 176 0.55 10.96 7.82
CA GLU A 176 1.51 10.05 8.47
C GLU A 176 0.78 8.88 9.15
N THR A 177 -0.31 9.16 9.87
CA THR A 177 -1.14 8.15 10.53
C THR A 177 -1.77 7.19 9.51
N TYR A 178 -2.29 7.73 8.40
CA TYR A 178 -2.85 6.92 7.32
C TYR A 178 -1.80 6.02 6.67
N LEU A 179 -0.60 6.55 6.40
CA LEU A 179 0.50 5.77 5.82
C LEU A 179 0.94 4.64 6.74
N GLN A 180 1.00 4.87 8.05
CA GLN A 180 1.31 3.83 9.04
C GLN A 180 0.25 2.72 9.05
N THR A 181 -1.03 3.08 9.04
CA THR A 181 -2.14 2.13 8.98
C THR A 181 -2.07 1.28 7.71
N THR A 182 -1.85 1.92 6.56
CA THR A 182 -1.74 1.23 5.27
C THR A 182 -0.52 0.31 5.22
N GLN A 183 0.58 0.71 5.85
CA GLN A 183 1.78 -0.14 5.97
C GLN A 183 1.50 -1.39 6.82
N GLY A 184 0.74 -1.28 7.90
CA GLY A 184 0.29 -2.43 8.69
C GLY A 184 -0.59 -3.38 7.88
N GLN A 185 -1.54 -2.84 7.11
CA GLN A 185 -2.38 -3.64 6.21
C GLN A 185 -1.55 -4.38 5.15
N LEU A 186 -0.57 -3.72 4.56
CA LEU A 186 0.34 -4.34 3.60
C LEU A 186 1.16 -5.48 4.21
N GLN A 187 1.63 -5.33 5.44
CA GLN A 187 2.34 -6.39 6.16
C GLN A 187 1.46 -7.62 6.38
N ASN A 188 0.20 -7.42 6.80
CA ASN A 188 -0.77 -8.51 6.95
C ASN A 188 -1.02 -9.21 5.62
N PHE A 189 -1.24 -8.45 4.55
CA PHE A 189 -1.41 -9.00 3.20
C PHE A 189 -0.20 -9.81 2.74
N GLN A 190 1.02 -9.35 2.99
CA GLN A 190 2.24 -10.11 2.69
C GLN A 190 2.36 -11.40 3.49
N GLN A 191 1.93 -11.41 4.75
CA GLN A 191 1.88 -12.62 5.58
C GLN A 191 0.87 -13.64 5.04
N GLU A 192 -0.33 -13.18 4.65
CA GLU A 192 -1.34 -14.03 4.01
C GLU A 192 -0.82 -14.67 2.72
N ILE A 193 -0.19 -13.90 1.84
CA ILE A 193 0.44 -14.42 0.61
C ILE A 193 1.49 -15.47 0.95
N THR A 194 2.29 -15.26 1.98
CA THR A 194 3.34 -16.20 2.41
C THR A 194 2.71 -17.51 2.90
N GLN A 195 1.67 -17.46 3.71
CA GLN A 195 0.95 -18.63 4.20
C GLN A 195 0.28 -19.39 3.04
N LYS A 196 -0.42 -18.69 2.15
CA LYS A 196 -0.99 -19.28 0.93
C LYS A 196 0.09 -20.00 0.12
N THR A 197 1.21 -19.34 -0.13
CA THR A 197 2.33 -19.91 -0.88
C THR A 197 2.82 -21.23 -0.26
N ALA A 198 3.02 -21.25 1.05
CA ALA A 198 3.47 -22.46 1.77
C ALA A 198 2.45 -23.60 1.65
N SER A 199 1.17 -23.32 1.84
CA SER A 199 0.10 -24.33 1.72
C SER A 199 0.02 -24.92 0.31
N PHE A 200 0.11 -24.08 -0.73
CA PHE A 200 0.06 -24.57 -2.12
C PHE A 200 1.32 -25.33 -2.53
N VAL A 201 2.49 -25.03 -1.98
CA VAL A 201 3.69 -25.86 -2.18
C VAL A 201 3.53 -27.25 -1.58
N GLN A 202 2.91 -27.37 -0.42
CA GLN A 202 2.61 -28.67 0.20
C GLN A 202 1.62 -29.49 -0.64
N ILE A 203 0.50 -28.87 -1.06
CA ILE A 203 -0.51 -29.50 -1.93
C ILE A 203 0.12 -29.96 -3.26
N GLU A 204 0.91 -29.13 -3.90
CA GLU A 204 1.61 -29.47 -5.15
C GLU A 204 2.54 -30.67 -4.96
N THR A 205 3.30 -30.70 -3.87
CA THR A 205 4.22 -31.79 -3.56
C THR A 205 3.46 -33.10 -3.37
N GLU A 206 2.36 -33.07 -2.63
CA GLU A 206 1.52 -34.23 -2.42
C GLU A 206 0.89 -34.72 -3.73
N LEU A 207 0.33 -33.83 -4.54
CA LEU A 207 -0.23 -34.19 -5.85
C LEU A 207 0.81 -34.78 -6.80
N LYS A 208 2.03 -34.28 -6.81
CA LYS A 208 3.15 -34.86 -7.58
C LYS A 208 3.50 -36.27 -7.10
N THR A 209 3.48 -36.50 -5.80
CA THR A 209 3.70 -37.81 -5.20
C THR A 209 2.57 -38.77 -5.62
N ARG A 210 1.31 -38.35 -5.49
CA ARG A 210 0.14 -39.13 -5.95
C ARG A 210 0.24 -39.48 -7.43
N MET A 211 0.58 -38.50 -8.29
CA MET A 211 0.77 -38.68 -9.72
C MET A 211 1.84 -39.76 -10.02
N THR A 212 2.97 -39.66 -9.32
CA THR A 212 4.07 -40.62 -9.49
C THR A 212 3.62 -42.04 -9.09
N THR A 213 2.92 -42.17 -7.98
CA THR A 213 2.40 -43.45 -7.46
C THR A 213 1.40 -44.06 -8.46
N VAL A 214 0.44 -43.28 -8.97
CA VAL A 214 -0.53 -43.75 -9.97
C VAL A 214 0.17 -44.24 -11.25
N LYS A 215 1.20 -43.50 -11.73
CA LYS A 215 1.95 -43.94 -12.92
C LYS A 215 2.74 -45.20 -12.72
N VAL A 216 3.32 -45.41 -11.54
CA VAL A 216 3.99 -46.69 -11.19
C VAL A 216 3.01 -47.85 -11.16
N GLU A 217 1.87 -47.67 -10.49
CA GLU A 217 0.80 -48.69 -10.44
C GLU A 217 0.25 -49.02 -11.81
N LYS A 218 -0.01 -48.03 -12.63
CA LYS A 218 -0.50 -48.21 -14.03
C LYS A 218 0.49 -49.03 -14.86
N LYS A 219 1.80 -48.78 -14.68
CA LYS A 219 2.84 -49.57 -15.36
C LYS A 219 2.87 -51.01 -14.88
N ALA A 220 2.74 -51.23 -13.56
CA ALA A 220 2.66 -52.58 -12.99
C ALA A 220 1.42 -53.33 -13.47
N ALA A 221 0.25 -52.70 -13.44
CA ALA A 221 -1.00 -53.28 -13.89
C ALA A 221 -0.98 -53.68 -15.38
N LYS A 222 -0.34 -52.87 -16.27
CA LYS A 222 -0.16 -53.21 -17.69
C LYS A 222 0.82 -54.37 -17.91
N GLY A 223 1.73 -54.65 -17.01
CA GLY A 223 2.60 -55.81 -17.05
C GLY A 223 1.95 -57.13 -16.63
N LEU A 224 0.74 -57.06 -16.08
CA LEU A 224 -0.05 -58.21 -15.67
C LEU A 224 -1.10 -58.64 -16.71
N GLN A 225 -1.28 -57.84 -17.78
CA GLN A 225 -2.09 -58.15 -18.97
C GLN A 225 -1.27 -58.89 -20.00
#